data_f1d4e83da9eed35801ac26407c7f8337
#
_entry.id   f1d4e83da9eed35801ac26407c7f8337
#
_cell.length_a   1.000
_cell.length_b   1.000
_cell.length_c   1.000
_cell.angle_alpha   90.00
_cell.angle_beta   90.00
_cell.angle_gamma   90.00
#
_symmetry.space_group_name_H-M   'P 1'
#
loop_
_entity.id
_entity.type
_entity.pdbx_description
1 polymer ?
#
loop_
_entity_poly.entity_id
_entity_poly.type
_entity_poly.pdbx_seq_one_letter_code
_entity_poly.pdbx_strand_id
1 'polypeptide(L)'
;MFMYEEWNNIIINKISIAVEVKPGEGKSVHIDRPFHGLVLTDGDMVIDYHFSDGKVLHVDENSVFYLPKGSTYRAKDIKKGHCFAINFDADIECEPFSVPFRSAEAIQKIFKSAIAYWNNSESYGDVYFKKSLYEIIYLLLKELKKDYLPNDKESRIKPAEEILKSSIFSEELQVSYLAKKCKMSETYFRKIFSDKYGLSPKKYIIRQKINYAKKLLLSGDMSVEEVCEKCGYSDVSLFSREFKKEEGVAPSVFKNSI
;
A
#
# COMPACT_ATOMS: atom_id res chain seq x y z
N MET A 1 -2.37 -3.43 -9.41
CA MET A 1 -2.69 -2.02 -9.15
C MET A 1 -3.93 -1.88 -8.27
N PHE A 2 -5.06 -2.54 -8.59
CA PHE A 2 -6.29 -2.54 -7.80
C PHE A 2 -6.10 -2.97 -6.32
N MET A 3 -5.44 -4.08 -6.06
CA MET A 3 -5.22 -4.62 -4.71
C MET A 3 -4.54 -3.61 -3.77
N TYR A 4 -3.52 -2.87 -4.24
CA TYR A 4 -2.79 -1.91 -3.41
C TYR A 4 -3.65 -0.71 -2.99
N GLU A 5 -4.50 -0.20 -3.90
CA GLU A 5 -5.38 0.95 -3.62
C GLU A 5 -6.49 0.58 -2.63
N GLU A 6 -7.09 -0.60 -2.77
CA GLU A 6 -8.11 -1.10 -1.87
C GLU A 6 -7.57 -1.30 -0.45
N TRP A 7 -6.43 -1.95 -0.31
CA TRP A 7 -5.81 -2.18 1.00
C TRP A 7 -5.22 -0.92 1.64
N ASN A 8 -4.81 0.07 0.85
CA ASN A 8 -4.32 1.36 1.37
C ASN A 8 -5.44 2.23 1.96
N ASN A 9 -6.68 2.00 1.55
CA ASN A 9 -7.86 2.75 1.99
C ASN A 9 -8.82 1.91 2.85
N ILE A 10 -8.42 0.71 3.27
CA ILE A 10 -9.28 -0.22 4.01
C ILE A 10 -9.75 0.38 5.33
N ILE A 11 -11.04 0.21 5.61
CA ILE A 11 -11.64 0.53 6.90
C ILE A 11 -12.03 -0.78 7.60
N ILE A 12 -11.40 -1.04 8.76
CA ILE A 12 -11.68 -2.21 9.57
C ILE A 12 -12.83 -1.89 10.51
N ASN A 13 -13.97 -2.54 10.30
CA ASN A 13 -15.16 -2.36 11.11
C ASN A 13 -15.01 -3.06 12.46
N LYS A 14 -14.64 -4.35 12.46
CA LYS A 14 -14.56 -5.18 13.66
C LYS A 14 -13.51 -6.27 13.50
N ILE A 15 -12.83 -6.61 14.59
CA ILE A 15 -12.06 -7.86 14.71
C ILE A 15 -12.97 -8.95 15.28
N SER A 16 -12.95 -10.12 14.66
CA SER A 16 -13.84 -11.22 15.01
C SER A 16 -13.14 -12.29 15.85
N ILE A 17 -11.88 -12.57 15.55
CA ILE A 17 -11.04 -13.51 16.31
C ILE A 17 -9.55 -13.34 15.93
N ALA A 18 -8.68 -13.52 16.91
CA ALA A 18 -7.25 -13.72 16.69
C ALA A 18 -6.85 -15.07 17.32
N VAL A 19 -6.24 -15.96 16.53
CA VAL A 19 -6.01 -17.36 16.94
C VAL A 19 -4.72 -17.91 16.33
N GLU A 20 -4.02 -18.74 17.10
CA GLU A 20 -3.00 -19.67 16.59
C GLU A 20 -3.69 -20.99 16.20
N VAL A 21 -3.41 -21.48 15.01
CA VAL A 21 -3.88 -22.78 14.52
C VAL A 21 -2.70 -23.73 14.46
N LYS A 22 -2.73 -24.78 15.25
CA LYS A 22 -1.67 -25.80 15.34
C LYS A 22 -1.83 -26.87 14.26
N PRO A 23 -0.77 -27.65 13.96
CA PRO A 23 -0.83 -28.71 12.97
C PRO A 23 -1.94 -29.72 13.28
N GLY A 24 -2.83 -29.93 12.31
CA GLY A 24 -4.00 -30.82 12.46
C GLY A 24 -5.19 -30.21 13.18
N GLU A 25 -5.09 -28.97 13.64
CA GLU A 25 -6.22 -28.17 14.10
C GLU A 25 -6.79 -27.34 12.95
N GLY A 26 -8.03 -26.92 13.08
CA GLY A 26 -8.73 -26.12 12.09
C GLY A 26 -9.55 -26.94 11.09
N LYS A 27 -10.42 -26.24 10.37
CA LYS A 27 -11.29 -26.84 9.36
C LYS A 27 -10.58 -26.87 8.01
N SER A 28 -10.50 -28.04 7.40
CA SER A 28 -9.99 -28.19 6.03
C SER A 28 -10.97 -27.71 4.96
N VAL A 29 -12.26 -27.52 5.29
CA VAL A 29 -13.31 -27.06 4.39
C VAL A 29 -14.04 -25.88 5.01
N HIS A 30 -14.14 -24.79 4.28
CA HIS A 30 -14.95 -23.62 4.62
C HIS A 30 -15.98 -23.38 3.53
N ILE A 31 -17.23 -23.19 3.93
CA ILE A 31 -18.34 -22.84 3.05
C ILE A 31 -18.83 -21.47 3.50
N ASP A 32 -18.92 -20.54 2.57
CA ASP A 32 -19.39 -19.15 2.83
C ASP A 32 -18.72 -18.55 4.06
N ARG A 33 -17.41 -18.31 3.95
CA ARG A 33 -16.58 -17.83 5.07
C ARG A 33 -17.16 -16.55 5.68
N PRO A 34 -17.46 -16.51 6.99
CA PRO A 34 -18.20 -15.38 7.59
C PRO A 34 -17.38 -14.10 7.77
N PHE A 35 -16.05 -14.18 7.68
CA PHE A 35 -15.13 -13.06 7.91
C PHE A 35 -13.99 -13.04 6.89
N HIS A 36 -13.40 -11.89 6.67
CA HIS A 36 -12.08 -11.79 6.05
C HIS A 36 -11.02 -12.37 6.98
N GLY A 37 -9.92 -12.85 6.43
CA GLY A 37 -8.79 -13.35 7.23
C GLY A 37 -7.46 -12.90 6.66
N LEU A 38 -6.60 -12.33 7.52
CA LEU A 38 -5.17 -12.28 7.27
C LEU A 38 -4.51 -13.35 8.14
N VAL A 39 -3.71 -14.19 7.49
CA VAL A 39 -3.09 -15.35 8.11
C VAL A 39 -1.60 -15.36 7.78
N LEU A 40 -0.77 -15.65 8.77
CA LEU A 40 0.66 -15.84 8.62
C LEU A 40 1.00 -17.31 8.81
N THR A 41 1.68 -17.93 7.83
CA THR A 41 2.32 -19.24 8.01
C THR A 41 3.56 -19.10 8.89
N ASP A 42 3.71 -19.99 9.86
CA ASP A 42 4.88 -20.04 10.75
C ASP A 42 5.71 -21.30 10.49
N GLY A 43 7.02 -21.14 10.50
CA GLY A 43 7.94 -22.22 10.20
C GLY A 43 7.80 -22.73 8.76
N ASP A 44 7.80 -24.04 8.63
CA ASP A 44 7.84 -24.74 7.34
C ASP A 44 6.46 -25.02 6.72
N MET A 45 5.40 -24.37 7.16
CA MET A 45 4.06 -24.61 6.68
C MET A 45 3.90 -24.23 5.20
N VAL A 46 3.42 -25.18 4.39
CA VAL A 46 3.04 -24.96 2.99
C VAL A 46 1.63 -25.53 2.78
N ILE A 47 0.73 -24.77 2.18
CA ILE A 47 -0.68 -25.13 2.07
C ILE A 47 -1.29 -24.63 0.75
N ASP A 48 -2.17 -25.44 0.15
CA ASP A 48 -2.97 -25.09 -1.01
C ASP A 48 -4.43 -24.86 -0.60
N TYR A 49 -5.01 -23.75 -1.06
CA TYR A 49 -6.42 -23.44 -0.95
C TYR A 49 -7.12 -23.61 -2.30
N HIS A 50 -7.98 -24.59 -2.42
CA HIS A 50 -8.78 -24.88 -3.62
C HIS A 50 -10.16 -24.23 -3.48
N PHE A 51 -10.40 -23.14 -4.19
CA PHE A 51 -11.66 -22.41 -4.16
C PHE A 51 -12.73 -23.06 -5.04
N SER A 52 -14.00 -22.79 -4.74
CA SER A 52 -15.15 -23.34 -5.47
C SER A 52 -15.26 -22.82 -6.91
N ASP A 53 -14.65 -21.68 -7.25
CA ASP A 53 -14.54 -21.13 -8.60
C ASP A 53 -13.42 -21.75 -9.44
N GLY A 54 -12.70 -22.74 -8.90
CA GLY A 54 -11.61 -23.44 -9.55
C GLY A 54 -10.22 -22.80 -9.36
N LYS A 55 -10.14 -21.66 -8.70
CA LYS A 55 -8.85 -21.02 -8.37
C LYS A 55 -8.12 -21.84 -7.30
N VAL A 56 -6.79 -21.82 -7.38
CA VAL A 56 -5.91 -22.40 -6.35
C VAL A 56 -4.96 -21.31 -5.87
N LEU A 57 -4.94 -21.09 -4.55
CA LEU A 57 -3.96 -20.25 -3.89
C LEU A 57 -2.90 -21.14 -3.24
N HIS A 58 -1.69 -21.10 -3.74
CA HIS A 58 -0.51 -21.70 -3.11
C HIS A 58 0.07 -20.73 -2.09
N VAL A 59 0.35 -21.22 -0.89
CA VAL A 59 0.91 -20.43 0.21
C VAL A 59 2.16 -21.11 0.72
N ASP A 60 3.29 -20.45 0.51
CA ASP A 60 4.60 -20.86 0.98
C ASP A 60 4.82 -20.56 2.47
N GLU A 61 5.92 -21.09 3.01
CA GLU A 61 6.42 -20.75 4.34
C GLU A 61 6.66 -19.23 4.50
N ASN A 62 6.51 -18.73 5.72
CA ASN A 62 6.73 -17.31 6.05
C ASN A 62 5.92 -16.33 5.19
N SER A 63 4.71 -16.72 4.79
CA SER A 63 3.83 -15.91 3.96
C SER A 63 2.66 -15.35 4.74
N VAL A 64 2.30 -14.09 4.45
CA VAL A 64 1.00 -13.56 4.83
C VAL A 64 0.05 -13.73 3.66
N PHE A 65 -1.09 -14.34 3.93
CA PHE A 65 -2.11 -14.56 2.92
C PHE A 65 -3.49 -14.06 3.37
N TYR A 66 -4.29 -13.74 2.39
CA TYR A 66 -5.63 -13.21 2.58
C TYR A 66 -6.69 -14.19 2.08
N LEU A 67 -7.71 -14.38 2.90
CA LEU A 67 -8.90 -15.18 2.60
C LEU A 67 -10.14 -14.29 2.67
N PRO A 68 -10.85 -14.08 1.55
CA PRO A 68 -12.04 -13.23 1.50
C PRO A 68 -13.22 -13.78 2.33
N LYS A 69 -14.03 -12.88 2.89
CA LYS A 69 -15.39 -13.18 3.37
C LYS A 69 -16.23 -13.69 2.20
N GLY A 70 -17.16 -14.60 2.45
CA GLY A 70 -18.01 -15.23 1.43
C GLY A 70 -17.32 -16.35 0.64
N SER A 71 -15.99 -16.53 0.77
CA SER A 71 -15.30 -17.56 0.02
C SER A 71 -15.60 -18.97 0.50
N THR A 72 -15.67 -19.89 -0.46
CA THR A 72 -15.81 -21.35 -0.22
C THR A 72 -14.58 -22.03 -0.77
N TYR A 73 -13.88 -22.79 0.09
CA TYR A 73 -12.62 -23.44 -0.29
C TYR A 73 -12.36 -24.70 0.52
N ARG A 74 -11.48 -25.55 -0.01
CA ARG A 74 -10.84 -26.67 0.68
C ARG A 74 -9.36 -26.39 0.84
N ALA A 75 -8.86 -26.45 2.07
CA ALA A 75 -7.44 -26.35 2.39
C ALA A 75 -6.80 -27.74 2.36
N LYS A 76 -5.60 -27.84 1.79
CA LYS A 76 -4.81 -29.07 1.70
C LYS A 76 -3.37 -28.76 2.13
N ASP A 77 -2.97 -29.32 3.27
CA ASP A 77 -1.59 -29.23 3.73
C ASP A 77 -0.66 -29.96 2.75
N ILE A 78 0.35 -29.26 2.26
CA ILE A 78 1.50 -29.84 1.56
C ILE A 78 2.58 -30.17 2.59
N LYS A 79 2.85 -29.22 3.51
CA LYS A 79 3.74 -29.39 4.64
C LYS A 79 3.04 -28.82 5.89
N LYS A 80 2.87 -29.67 6.90
CA LYS A 80 2.18 -29.28 8.13
C LYS A 80 3.02 -28.28 8.93
N GLY A 81 2.36 -27.30 9.52
CA GLY A 81 2.98 -26.27 10.35
C GLY A 81 1.94 -25.51 11.16
N HIS A 82 2.37 -24.44 11.77
CA HIS A 82 1.53 -23.51 12.50
C HIS A 82 1.11 -22.34 11.62
N CYS A 83 -0.03 -21.73 11.91
CA CYS A 83 -0.34 -20.42 11.38
C CYS A 83 -1.02 -19.54 12.43
N PHE A 84 -0.89 -18.23 12.25
CA PHE A 84 -1.53 -17.22 13.06
C PHE A 84 -2.56 -16.49 12.22
N ALA A 85 -3.82 -16.46 12.69
CA ALA A 85 -4.92 -15.87 11.95
C ALA A 85 -5.56 -14.72 12.73
N ILE A 86 -5.86 -13.62 12.03
CA ILE A 86 -6.73 -12.54 12.48
C ILE A 86 -7.89 -12.45 11.50
N ASN A 87 -9.10 -12.75 12.00
CA ASN A 87 -10.33 -12.62 11.23
C ASN A 87 -11.01 -11.30 11.58
N PHE A 88 -11.50 -10.60 10.56
CA PHE A 88 -12.06 -9.27 10.70
C PHE A 88 -13.20 -9.02 9.71
N ASP A 89 -13.95 -7.96 9.95
CA ASP A 89 -14.96 -7.44 9.05
C ASP A 89 -14.53 -6.08 8.51
N ALA A 90 -14.63 -5.90 7.20
CA ALA A 90 -14.25 -4.70 6.48
C ALA A 90 -15.03 -4.61 5.17
N ASP A 91 -15.15 -3.39 4.63
CA ASP A 91 -15.69 -3.15 3.29
C ASP A 91 -14.54 -3.23 2.27
N ILE A 92 -14.23 -4.46 1.85
CA ILE A 92 -13.18 -4.73 0.86
C ILE A 92 -13.61 -5.87 -0.07
N GLU A 93 -13.48 -5.65 -1.36
CA GLU A 93 -13.62 -6.67 -2.39
C GLU A 93 -12.25 -6.97 -2.99
N CYS A 94 -11.63 -8.06 -2.58
CA CYS A 94 -10.31 -8.44 -3.04
C CYS A 94 -10.23 -9.96 -3.22
N GLU A 95 -9.56 -10.37 -4.29
CA GLU A 95 -9.25 -11.79 -4.54
C GLU A 95 -8.28 -12.32 -3.48
N PRO A 96 -8.31 -13.64 -3.19
CA PRO A 96 -7.35 -14.25 -2.30
C PRO A 96 -5.92 -14.11 -2.86
N PHE A 97 -4.96 -13.82 -1.99
CA PHE A 97 -3.55 -13.67 -2.36
C PHE A 97 -2.62 -14.16 -1.26
N SER A 98 -1.36 -14.40 -1.60
CA SER A 98 -0.28 -14.73 -0.68
C SER A 98 0.95 -13.88 -1.00
N VAL A 99 1.63 -13.42 0.04
CA VAL A 99 2.85 -12.60 -0.05
C VAL A 99 3.92 -13.21 0.85
N PRO A 100 5.00 -13.76 0.29
CA PRO A 100 6.12 -14.26 1.06
C PRO A 100 6.93 -13.13 1.68
N PHE A 101 7.34 -13.29 2.92
CA PHE A 101 8.20 -12.36 3.64
C PHE A 101 9.62 -12.89 3.72
N ARG A 102 10.62 -12.10 3.29
CA ARG A 102 12.05 -12.47 3.43
C ARG A 102 12.48 -12.61 4.88
N SER A 103 11.88 -11.82 5.78
CA SER A 103 12.03 -11.94 7.23
C SER A 103 10.66 -11.74 7.86
N ALA A 104 10.12 -12.81 8.44
CA ALA A 104 8.80 -12.81 9.06
C ALA A 104 8.83 -12.37 10.53
N GLU A 105 10.01 -12.16 11.15
CA GLU A 105 10.13 -11.92 12.59
C GLU A 105 9.29 -10.75 13.10
N ALA A 106 9.33 -9.62 12.41
CA ALA A 106 8.60 -8.42 12.81
C ALA A 106 7.08 -8.64 12.76
N ILE A 107 6.57 -9.21 11.67
CA ILE A 107 5.14 -9.44 11.47
C ILE A 107 4.63 -10.58 12.37
N GLN A 108 5.44 -11.62 12.57
CA GLN A 108 5.15 -12.72 13.48
C GLN A 108 4.98 -12.23 14.94
N LYS A 109 5.84 -11.29 15.38
CA LYS A 109 5.72 -10.67 16.70
C LYS A 109 4.39 -9.94 16.88
N ILE A 110 3.90 -9.26 15.84
CA ILE A 110 2.61 -8.55 15.88
C ILE A 110 1.47 -9.56 15.99
N PHE A 111 1.45 -10.62 15.17
CA PHE A 111 0.43 -11.67 15.25
C PHE A 111 0.40 -12.34 16.63
N LYS A 112 1.57 -12.76 17.13
CA LYS A 112 1.67 -13.41 18.45
C LYS A 112 1.21 -12.48 19.59
N SER A 113 1.58 -11.20 19.54
CA SER A 113 1.14 -10.21 20.53
C SER A 113 -0.38 -9.96 20.46
N ALA A 114 -0.95 -9.89 19.26
CA ALA A 114 -2.39 -9.75 19.07
C ALA A 114 -3.15 -10.97 19.66
N ILE A 115 -2.68 -12.19 19.37
CA ILE A 115 -3.31 -13.42 19.88
C ILE A 115 -3.18 -13.51 21.41
N ALA A 116 -2.00 -13.23 21.97
CA ALA A 116 -1.82 -13.22 23.41
C ALA A 116 -2.73 -12.21 24.11
N TYR A 117 -2.90 -11.04 23.51
CA TYR A 117 -3.83 -10.02 24.02
C TYR A 117 -5.29 -10.47 23.87
N TRP A 118 -5.68 -11.12 22.75
CA TRP A 118 -7.03 -11.66 22.54
C TRP A 118 -7.43 -12.64 23.63
N ASN A 119 -6.52 -13.52 24.01
CA ASN A 119 -6.76 -14.54 25.03
C ASN A 119 -6.85 -13.97 26.45
N ASN A 120 -6.32 -12.78 26.70
CA ASN A 120 -6.21 -12.19 28.05
C ASN A 120 -7.01 -10.88 28.20
N SER A 121 -7.77 -10.43 27.17
CA SER A 121 -8.26 -9.04 27.19
C SER A 121 -9.53 -8.84 27.97
N GLU A 122 -9.48 -7.84 28.86
CA GLU A 122 -10.59 -7.07 29.37
C GLU A 122 -10.67 -5.72 28.63
N SER A 123 -11.87 -5.34 28.19
CA SER A 123 -12.38 -4.00 27.78
C SER A 123 -11.71 -3.11 26.70
N TYR A 124 -10.40 -3.10 26.45
CA TYR A 124 -9.78 -2.20 25.47
C TYR A 124 -9.34 -2.88 24.14
N GLY A 125 -9.84 -4.09 23.91
CA GLY A 125 -9.37 -4.98 22.84
C GLY A 125 -9.49 -4.42 21.44
N ASP A 126 -10.59 -3.77 21.09
CA ASP A 126 -10.89 -3.42 19.70
C ASP A 126 -9.88 -2.44 19.09
N VAL A 127 -9.48 -1.41 19.85
CA VAL A 127 -8.49 -0.43 19.40
C VAL A 127 -7.10 -1.06 19.23
N TYR A 128 -6.67 -1.90 20.17
CA TYR A 128 -5.40 -2.59 20.09
C TYR A 128 -5.34 -3.55 18.89
N PHE A 129 -6.41 -4.30 18.66
CA PHE A 129 -6.49 -5.22 17.53
C PHE A 129 -6.54 -4.50 16.19
N LYS A 130 -7.31 -3.43 16.06
CA LYS A 130 -7.33 -2.59 14.85
C LYS A 130 -5.93 -2.03 14.57
N LYS A 131 -5.24 -1.49 15.60
CA LYS A 131 -3.85 -1.05 15.48
C LYS A 131 -2.95 -2.16 14.94
N SER A 132 -3.01 -3.36 15.54
CA SER A 132 -2.18 -4.51 15.15
C SER A 132 -2.47 -4.95 13.71
N LEU A 133 -3.74 -4.98 13.31
CA LEU A 133 -4.13 -5.34 11.96
C LEU A 133 -3.67 -4.29 10.93
N TYR A 134 -3.81 -2.99 11.23
CA TYR A 134 -3.28 -1.93 10.36
C TYR A 134 -1.75 -1.97 10.26
N GLU A 135 -1.04 -2.34 11.32
CA GLU A 135 0.41 -2.53 11.30
C GLU A 135 0.82 -3.72 10.42
N ILE A 136 0.08 -4.83 10.49
CA ILE A 136 0.23 -5.99 9.58
C ILE A 136 0.00 -5.56 8.13
N ILE A 137 -1.09 -4.84 7.85
CA ILE A 137 -1.42 -4.34 6.50
C ILE A 137 -0.32 -3.39 6.00
N TYR A 138 0.18 -2.49 6.84
CA TYR A 138 1.29 -1.62 6.48
C TYR A 138 2.55 -2.40 6.07
N LEU A 139 2.92 -3.43 6.84
CA LEU A 139 4.06 -4.29 6.52
C LEU A 139 3.83 -5.09 5.23
N LEU A 140 2.62 -5.61 5.04
CA LEU A 140 2.20 -6.31 3.82
C LEU A 140 2.33 -5.41 2.59
N LEU A 141 1.79 -4.19 2.64
CA LEU A 141 1.91 -3.21 1.56
C LEU A 141 3.38 -2.81 1.29
N LYS A 142 4.19 -2.76 2.32
CA LYS A 142 5.63 -2.49 2.21
C LYS A 142 6.37 -3.65 1.54
N GLU A 143 6.01 -4.91 1.86
CA GLU A 143 6.60 -6.10 1.22
C GLU A 143 6.18 -6.19 -0.25
N LEU A 144 4.89 -6.02 -0.55
CA LEU A 144 4.37 -5.92 -1.92
C LEU A 144 5.11 -4.86 -2.75
N LYS A 145 5.47 -3.73 -2.16
CA LYS A 145 6.32 -2.74 -2.84
C LYS A 145 7.73 -3.24 -3.13
N LYS A 146 8.27 -4.15 -2.32
CA LYS A 146 9.61 -4.72 -2.57
C LYS A 146 9.60 -5.74 -3.70
N ASP A 147 8.57 -6.59 -3.81
CA ASP A 147 8.41 -7.54 -4.92
C ASP A 147 8.04 -6.83 -6.23
N TYR A 148 7.48 -5.63 -6.13
CA TYR A 148 7.43 -4.64 -7.20
C TYR A 148 8.79 -3.93 -7.40
N LEU A 149 9.88 -4.44 -6.78
CA LEU A 149 11.23 -3.96 -7.10
C LEU A 149 11.61 -4.51 -8.46
N PRO A 150 11.86 -3.59 -9.36
CA PRO A 150 11.80 -3.79 -10.77
C PRO A 150 12.96 -4.64 -11.24
N ASN A 151 12.73 -5.31 -12.31
CA ASN A 151 13.74 -5.45 -13.36
C ASN A 151 14.85 -4.39 -13.18
N ASP A 152 16.12 -4.74 -13.22
CA ASP A 152 17.32 -3.88 -13.03
C ASP A 152 17.21 -2.44 -13.60
N LYS A 153 16.32 -2.24 -14.56
CA LYS A 153 16.03 -0.94 -15.20
C LYS A 153 15.34 0.09 -14.27
N GLU A 154 14.41 -0.32 -13.41
CA GLU A 154 13.68 0.61 -12.54
C GLU A 154 14.49 0.96 -11.27
N SER A 155 15.39 0.07 -10.81
CA SER A 155 16.29 0.39 -9.71
C SER A 155 17.22 1.55 -10.07
N ARG A 156 17.49 1.74 -11.37
CA ARG A 156 18.34 2.83 -11.87
C ARG A 156 17.76 4.23 -11.68
N ILE A 157 16.44 4.37 -11.49
CA ILE A 157 15.82 5.69 -11.24
C ILE A 157 15.69 6.03 -9.75
N LYS A 158 16.12 5.15 -8.83
CA LYS A 158 16.12 5.44 -7.38
C LYS A 158 16.78 6.78 -7.01
N PRO A 159 17.95 7.17 -7.58
CA PRO A 159 18.53 8.48 -7.27
C PRO A 159 17.61 9.65 -7.62
N ALA A 160 16.85 9.54 -8.71
CA ALA A 160 15.85 10.56 -9.06
C ALA A 160 14.65 10.57 -8.10
N GLU A 161 14.22 9.41 -7.64
CA GLU A 161 13.13 9.29 -6.66
C GLU A 161 13.49 9.92 -5.32
N GLU A 162 14.73 9.76 -4.86
CA GLU A 162 15.22 10.38 -3.63
C GLU A 162 15.26 11.92 -3.75
N ILE A 163 15.72 12.42 -4.91
CA ILE A 163 15.71 13.86 -5.20
C ILE A 163 14.27 14.39 -5.27
N LEU A 164 13.36 13.67 -5.94
CA LEU A 164 11.95 14.06 -5.99
C LEU A 164 11.31 14.12 -4.60
N LYS A 165 11.64 13.20 -3.72
CA LYS A 165 11.13 13.21 -2.33
C LYS A 165 11.63 14.41 -1.51
N SER A 166 12.89 14.81 -1.70
CA SER A 166 13.53 15.87 -0.91
C SER A 166 13.40 17.26 -1.51
N SER A 167 13.29 17.35 -2.83
CA SER A 167 13.50 18.63 -3.56
C SER A 167 12.48 18.88 -4.67
N ILE A 168 11.30 18.24 -4.63
CA ILE A 168 10.29 18.36 -5.69
C ILE A 168 9.77 19.80 -5.85
N PHE A 169 9.83 20.59 -4.78
CA PHE A 169 9.42 22.00 -4.77
C PHE A 169 10.55 22.96 -5.11
N SER A 170 11.73 22.46 -5.51
CA SER A 170 12.79 23.34 -6.03
C SER A 170 12.40 23.89 -7.40
N GLU A 171 12.59 25.19 -7.59
CA GLU A 171 12.37 25.89 -8.85
C GLU A 171 13.28 25.34 -9.97
N GLU A 172 14.51 24.97 -9.63
CA GLU A 172 15.54 24.52 -10.57
C GLU A 172 15.44 23.03 -10.93
N LEU A 173 14.44 22.31 -10.44
CA LEU A 173 14.34 20.86 -10.67
C LEU A 173 14.03 20.55 -12.14
N GLN A 174 15.06 20.20 -12.91
CA GLN A 174 14.95 19.84 -14.31
C GLN A 174 15.02 18.32 -14.52
N VAL A 175 14.30 17.81 -15.52
CA VAL A 175 14.32 16.40 -15.90
C VAL A 175 15.70 15.92 -16.33
N SER A 176 16.47 16.80 -17.01
CA SER A 176 17.86 16.56 -17.40
C SER A 176 18.78 16.31 -16.20
N TYR A 177 18.57 17.06 -15.11
CA TYR A 177 19.30 16.86 -13.86
C TYR A 177 19.00 15.48 -13.23
N LEU A 178 17.72 15.09 -13.19
CA LEU A 178 17.30 13.77 -12.69
C LEU A 178 17.92 12.63 -13.52
N ALA A 179 17.88 12.76 -14.85
CA ALA A 179 18.49 11.79 -15.77
C ALA A 179 20.01 11.67 -15.54
N LYS A 180 20.71 12.79 -15.37
CA LYS A 180 22.15 12.83 -15.08
C LYS A 180 22.48 12.13 -13.74
N LYS A 181 21.69 12.35 -12.69
CA LYS A 181 21.85 11.66 -11.40
C LYS A 181 21.65 10.15 -11.52
N CYS A 182 20.78 9.72 -12.42
CA CYS A 182 20.57 8.33 -12.74
C CYS A 182 21.61 7.75 -13.73
N LYS A 183 22.62 8.53 -14.16
CA LYS A 183 23.67 8.13 -15.13
C LYS A 183 23.09 7.62 -16.46
N MET A 184 22.05 8.26 -16.98
CA MET A 184 21.41 7.88 -18.22
C MET A 184 21.03 9.08 -19.09
N SER A 185 20.77 8.83 -20.40
CA SER A 185 20.25 9.87 -21.28
C SER A 185 18.83 10.27 -20.84
N GLU A 186 18.46 11.54 -21.10
CA GLU A 186 17.13 12.05 -20.75
C GLU A 186 16.01 11.26 -21.44
N THR A 187 16.20 10.86 -22.70
CA THR A 187 15.24 10.06 -23.46
C THR A 187 15.00 8.71 -22.79
N TYR A 188 16.05 8.01 -22.38
CA TYR A 188 15.95 6.73 -21.70
C TYR A 188 15.34 6.86 -20.30
N PHE A 189 15.72 7.90 -19.56
CA PHE A 189 15.13 8.23 -18.26
C PHE A 189 13.62 8.47 -18.38
N ARG A 190 13.18 9.31 -19.36
CA ARG A 190 11.76 9.56 -19.60
C ARG A 190 10.99 8.29 -19.87
N LYS A 191 11.54 7.38 -20.66
CA LYS A 191 10.91 6.09 -20.98
C LYS A 191 10.71 5.26 -19.71
N ILE A 192 11.78 4.98 -18.96
CA ILE A 192 11.71 4.15 -17.74
C ILE A 192 10.79 4.78 -16.70
N PHE A 193 10.89 6.09 -16.52
CA PHE A 193 10.05 6.83 -15.57
C PHE A 193 8.58 6.73 -15.95
N SER A 194 8.25 6.91 -17.24
CA SER A 194 6.87 6.81 -17.72
C SER A 194 6.33 5.39 -17.64
N ASP A 195 7.16 4.37 -17.91
CA ASP A 195 6.79 2.96 -17.76
C ASP A 195 6.42 2.64 -16.30
N LYS A 196 7.15 3.23 -15.34
CA LYS A 196 6.91 3.01 -13.90
C LYS A 196 5.73 3.81 -13.34
N TYR A 197 5.62 5.09 -13.68
CA TYR A 197 4.66 6.02 -13.05
C TYR A 197 3.42 6.30 -13.90
N GLY A 198 3.37 5.80 -15.14
CA GLY A 198 2.29 6.08 -16.09
C GLY A 198 2.25 7.54 -16.57
N LEU A 199 3.22 8.37 -16.16
CA LEU A 199 3.30 9.80 -16.47
C LEU A 199 4.73 10.18 -16.86
N SER A 200 4.87 11.16 -17.76
CA SER A 200 6.19 11.74 -18.00
C SER A 200 6.75 12.41 -16.72
N PRO A 201 8.08 12.45 -16.51
CA PRO A 201 8.69 13.07 -15.33
C PRO A 201 8.21 14.49 -15.08
N LYS A 202 8.11 15.31 -16.13
CA LYS A 202 7.61 16.69 -16.01
C LYS A 202 6.16 16.73 -15.53
N LYS A 203 5.28 15.90 -16.10
CA LYS A 203 3.87 15.84 -15.70
C LYS A 203 3.71 15.32 -14.28
N TYR A 204 4.54 14.36 -13.87
CA TYR A 204 4.59 13.89 -12.50
C TYR A 204 4.95 14.99 -11.52
N ILE A 205 6.02 15.76 -11.78
CA ILE A 205 6.46 16.88 -10.93
C ILE A 205 5.35 17.91 -10.79
N ILE A 206 4.76 18.35 -11.91
CA ILE A 206 3.64 19.29 -11.93
C ILE A 206 2.50 18.79 -11.06
N ARG A 207 2.07 17.56 -11.26
CA ARG A 207 0.95 16.96 -10.50
C ARG A 207 1.23 16.92 -8.99
N GLN A 208 2.48 16.60 -8.58
CA GLN A 208 2.85 16.62 -7.17
C GLN A 208 2.85 18.04 -6.59
N LYS A 209 3.36 19.04 -7.34
CA LYS A 209 3.32 20.44 -6.94
C LYS A 209 1.88 20.94 -6.79
N ILE A 210 1.00 20.60 -7.72
CA ILE A 210 -0.42 20.99 -7.66
C ILE A 210 -1.14 20.29 -6.49
N ASN A 211 -0.89 19.00 -6.25
CA ASN A 211 -1.45 18.29 -5.10
C ASN A 211 -1.03 18.91 -3.75
N TYR A 212 0.20 19.42 -3.67
CA TYR A 212 0.66 20.15 -2.49
C TYR A 212 0.00 21.54 -2.40
N ALA A 213 -0.09 22.26 -3.51
CA ALA A 213 -0.79 23.54 -3.57
C ALA A 213 -2.24 23.44 -3.09
N LYS A 214 -2.96 22.39 -3.47
CA LYS A 214 -4.33 22.13 -2.98
C LYS A 214 -4.39 22.08 -1.46
N LYS A 215 -3.47 21.35 -0.83
CA LYS A 215 -3.42 21.24 0.63
C LYS A 215 -3.18 22.60 1.30
N LEU A 216 -2.29 23.41 0.72
CA LEU A 216 -2.00 24.75 1.24
C LEU A 216 -3.17 25.71 1.02
N LEU A 217 -3.85 25.66 -0.11
CA LEU A 217 -5.05 26.48 -0.36
C LEU A 217 -6.20 26.09 0.56
N LEU A 218 -6.35 24.80 0.87
CA LEU A 218 -7.37 24.28 1.80
C LEU A 218 -7.14 24.71 3.25
N SER A 219 -5.90 24.98 3.68
CA SER A 219 -5.63 25.50 5.03
C SER A 219 -6.17 26.93 5.23
N GLY A 220 -6.40 27.66 4.14
CA GLY A 220 -6.96 29.02 4.21
C GLY A 220 -5.96 30.14 4.57
N ASP A 221 -4.81 29.79 5.15
CA ASP A 221 -3.89 30.72 5.79
C ASP A 221 -2.96 31.47 4.81
N MET A 222 -2.93 31.07 3.53
CA MET A 222 -1.97 31.59 2.55
C MET A 222 -2.66 32.21 1.34
N SER A 223 -2.07 33.29 0.81
CA SER A 223 -2.44 33.82 -0.50
C SER A 223 -2.08 32.88 -1.64
N VAL A 224 -2.63 33.10 -2.82
CA VAL A 224 -2.28 32.32 -4.03
C VAL A 224 -0.81 32.50 -4.40
N GLU A 225 -0.27 33.70 -4.19
CA GLU A 225 1.12 34.07 -4.43
C GLU A 225 2.07 33.28 -3.49
N GLU A 226 1.76 33.25 -2.19
CA GLU A 226 2.53 32.49 -1.21
C GLU A 226 2.51 30.99 -1.48
N VAL A 227 1.37 30.45 -1.89
CA VAL A 227 1.25 29.03 -2.28
C VAL A 227 2.06 28.75 -3.55
N CYS A 228 2.03 29.64 -4.54
CA CYS A 228 2.84 29.56 -5.77
C CYS A 228 4.33 29.42 -5.44
N GLU A 229 4.85 30.29 -4.58
CA GLU A 229 6.26 30.30 -4.15
C GLU A 229 6.61 29.00 -3.39
N LYS A 230 5.79 28.60 -2.41
CA LYS A 230 6.00 27.35 -1.64
C LYS A 230 5.98 26.09 -2.51
N CYS A 231 5.27 26.12 -3.63
CA CYS A 231 5.24 25.04 -4.61
C CYS A 231 6.41 25.10 -5.60
N GLY A 232 7.34 26.07 -5.45
CA GLY A 232 8.52 26.22 -6.28
C GLY A 232 8.18 26.70 -7.69
N TYR A 233 7.29 27.69 -7.79
CA TYR A 233 7.03 28.45 -9.01
C TYR A 233 7.47 29.90 -8.81
N SER A 234 8.20 30.43 -9.78
CA SER A 234 8.59 31.84 -9.83
C SER A 234 7.58 32.74 -10.54
N ASP A 235 6.60 32.13 -11.22
CA ASP A 235 5.59 32.84 -12.01
C ASP A 235 4.18 32.36 -11.63
N VAL A 236 3.40 33.25 -11.03
CA VAL A 236 2.01 33.01 -10.61
C VAL A 236 1.10 32.71 -11.80
N SER A 237 1.39 33.29 -12.98
CA SER A 237 0.60 33.05 -14.20
C SER A 237 0.81 31.62 -14.72
N LEU A 238 2.07 31.15 -14.70
CA LEU A 238 2.40 29.77 -15.04
C LEU A 238 1.75 28.79 -14.04
N PHE A 239 1.91 29.05 -12.74
CA PHE A 239 1.28 28.26 -11.68
C PHE A 239 -0.26 28.15 -11.86
N SER A 240 -0.92 29.29 -12.04
CA SER A 240 -2.38 29.35 -12.20
C SER A 240 -2.86 28.58 -13.43
N ARG A 241 -2.13 28.65 -14.52
CA ARG A 241 -2.42 27.91 -15.76
C ARG A 241 -2.24 26.41 -15.57
N GLU A 242 -1.16 25.97 -14.94
CA GLU A 242 -0.92 24.55 -14.67
C GLU A 242 -1.92 24.01 -13.64
N PHE A 243 -2.23 24.76 -12.60
CA PHE A 243 -3.25 24.40 -11.61
C PHE A 243 -4.63 24.22 -12.26
N LYS A 244 -5.06 25.22 -13.07
CA LYS A 244 -6.34 25.11 -13.79
C LYS A 244 -6.38 23.94 -14.76
N LYS A 245 -5.25 23.59 -15.38
CA LYS A 245 -5.14 22.45 -16.28
C LYS A 245 -5.32 21.10 -15.56
N GLU A 246 -4.80 20.97 -14.36
CA GLU A 246 -4.88 19.72 -13.56
C GLU A 246 -6.21 19.63 -12.78
N GLU A 247 -6.76 20.74 -12.26
CA GLU A 247 -7.92 20.76 -11.37
C GLU A 247 -9.21 21.29 -12.01
N GLY A 248 -9.14 21.81 -13.24
CA GLY A 248 -10.30 22.37 -13.96
C GLY A 248 -10.66 23.80 -13.58
N VAL A 249 -10.24 24.29 -12.41
CA VAL A 249 -10.54 25.64 -11.90
C VAL A 249 -9.28 26.39 -11.51
N ALA A 250 -9.34 27.74 -11.49
CA ALA A 250 -8.22 28.55 -11.06
C ALA A 250 -7.93 28.41 -9.54
N PRO A 251 -6.68 28.61 -9.06
CA PRO A 251 -6.33 28.49 -7.64
C PRO A 251 -7.19 29.38 -6.73
N SER A 252 -7.49 30.61 -7.16
CA SER A 252 -8.35 31.54 -6.40
C SER A 252 -9.79 31.04 -6.28
N VAL A 253 -10.33 30.45 -7.35
CA VAL A 253 -11.67 29.84 -7.34
C VAL A 253 -11.68 28.60 -6.43
N PHE A 254 -10.64 27.78 -6.52
CA PHE A 254 -10.48 26.59 -5.68
C PHE A 254 -10.43 26.96 -4.18
N LYS A 255 -9.65 27.99 -3.83
CA LYS A 255 -9.56 28.50 -2.45
C LYS A 255 -10.91 28.97 -1.90
N ASN A 256 -11.72 29.66 -2.73
CA ASN A 256 -13.01 30.24 -2.31
C ASN A 256 -14.18 29.24 -2.37
N SER A 257 -13.96 28.00 -2.80
CA SER A 257 -14.98 26.94 -2.87
C SER A 257 -15.13 26.13 -1.58
N ILE A 258 -14.43 26.56 -0.54
CA ILE A 258 -14.43 26.01 0.82
C ILE A 258 -15.08 27.01 1.76
#